data_8223ebd81086c4cf118940a45b9e678e
#
_entry.id   8223ebd81086c4cf118940a45b9e678e
#
_cell.length_a   1.000
_cell.length_b   1.000
_cell.length_c   1.000
_cell.angle_alpha   90.00
_cell.angle_beta   90.00
_cell.angle_gamma   90.00
#
_symmetry.space_group_name_H-M   'P 1'
#
loop_
_entity.id
_entity.type
_entity.pdbx_description
1 polymer ?
#
loop_
_entity_poly.entity_id
_entity_poly.type
_entity_poly.pdbx_seq_one_letter_code
_entity_poly.pdbx_strand_id
1 'polypeptide(L)'
;KLMEDIYDRCQVLVLDAEGLQADRHAIKIVENNMEEDIDLILAVGAGTIHDISRYIAHNYKVPFISVPTAASGDGFVTTVAAMTLDGVKKTVPSVAPICVYADTDIFSKAPQRLTAAGISDLMAKYICLADWKIANLVTGEYFCCETVKLEEKALKTVKSSIQDITEGEEDECEQLMYALILSGLAMQMIGNSRPASCAEHQVTHLWDMEVINGPLDALHGEKVSVAALLVLEEYKRIAAAITQGRCHAKPYENEDEELL
;
A
#
# COMPACT_ATOMS: atom_id res chain seq x y z
N LYS A 1 0.02 -26.42 -27.56
CA LYS A 1 0.38 -27.53 -26.69
C LYS A 1 0.87 -27.06 -25.30
N LEU A 2 1.91 -26.18 -25.18
CA LEU A 2 2.38 -25.68 -23.89
C LEU A 2 1.28 -24.87 -23.15
N MET A 3 0.53 -24.04 -23.85
CA MET A 3 -0.57 -23.26 -23.28
C MET A 3 -1.75 -24.15 -22.85
N GLU A 4 -2.09 -25.17 -23.63
CA GLU A 4 -3.12 -26.17 -23.28
C GLU A 4 -2.72 -26.94 -22.02
N ASP A 5 -1.46 -27.38 -21.92
CA ASP A 5 -0.93 -28.10 -20.75
C ASP A 5 -0.92 -27.22 -19.47
N ILE A 6 -0.84 -25.90 -19.61
CA ILE A 6 -0.94 -24.93 -18.47
C ILE A 6 -2.40 -24.73 -18.06
N TYR A 7 -3.32 -24.60 -19.02
CA TYR A 7 -4.76 -24.40 -18.73
C TYR A 7 -5.35 -25.57 -17.94
N ASP A 8 -4.96 -26.80 -18.28
CA ASP A 8 -5.42 -28.01 -17.59
C ASP A 8 -4.95 -28.13 -16.13
N ARG A 9 -4.02 -27.26 -15.72
CA ARG A 9 -3.46 -27.21 -14.35
C ARG A 9 -3.83 -25.95 -13.57
N CYS A 10 -4.62 -25.08 -14.16
CA CYS A 10 -5.00 -23.80 -13.54
C CYS A 10 -6.46 -23.81 -13.11
N GLN A 11 -6.68 -23.61 -11.83
CA GLN A 11 -8.00 -23.20 -11.34
C GLN A 11 -8.10 -21.69 -11.42
N VAL A 12 -9.18 -21.17 -12.01
CA VAL A 12 -9.49 -19.74 -12.06
C VAL A 12 -10.64 -19.44 -11.11
N LEU A 13 -10.39 -18.61 -10.12
CA LEU A 13 -11.40 -18.09 -9.21
C LEU A 13 -11.59 -16.59 -9.46
N VAL A 14 -12.77 -16.20 -9.88
CA VAL A 14 -13.14 -14.79 -10.08
C VAL A 14 -13.90 -14.32 -8.86
N LEU A 15 -13.40 -13.28 -8.20
CA LEU A 15 -14.08 -12.60 -7.10
C LEU A 15 -14.92 -11.45 -7.66
N ASP A 16 -16.16 -11.31 -7.16
CA ASP A 16 -17.02 -10.19 -7.53
C ASP A 16 -16.40 -8.89 -7.00
N ALA A 17 -16.27 -7.90 -7.88
CA ALA A 17 -15.66 -6.62 -7.53
C ALA A 17 -16.58 -5.73 -6.67
N GLU A 18 -17.92 -5.95 -6.71
CA GLU A 18 -18.87 -5.15 -5.95
C GLU A 18 -18.72 -5.40 -4.45
N GLY A 19 -18.30 -4.36 -3.72
CA GLY A 19 -18.09 -4.42 -2.27
C GLY A 19 -16.94 -5.31 -1.82
N LEU A 20 -16.06 -5.76 -2.72
CA LEU A 20 -14.92 -6.60 -2.37
C LEU A 20 -13.94 -5.87 -1.46
N GLN A 21 -13.71 -6.42 -0.30
CA GLN A 21 -12.69 -5.98 0.65
C GLN A 21 -11.73 -7.12 0.98
N ALA A 22 -10.51 -6.76 1.37
CA ALA A 22 -9.56 -7.75 1.88
C ALA A 22 -9.91 -8.08 3.35
N ASP A 23 -10.92 -8.93 3.54
CA ASP A 23 -11.53 -9.27 4.81
C ASP A 23 -11.71 -10.78 5.01
N ARG A 24 -12.28 -11.18 6.17
CA ARG A 24 -12.57 -12.58 6.45
C ARG A 24 -13.60 -13.20 5.49
N HIS A 25 -14.49 -12.40 4.92
CA HIS A 25 -15.48 -12.90 3.99
C HIS A 25 -14.82 -13.31 2.68
N ALA A 26 -13.99 -12.42 2.11
CA ALA A 26 -13.24 -12.72 0.89
C ALA A 26 -12.27 -13.90 1.09
N ILE A 27 -11.58 -13.98 2.24
CA ILE A 27 -10.73 -15.13 2.58
C ILE A 27 -11.54 -16.43 2.51
N LYS A 28 -12.71 -16.50 3.16
CA LYS A 28 -13.56 -17.69 3.16
C LYS A 28 -14.07 -18.06 1.76
N ILE A 29 -14.38 -17.07 0.91
CA ILE A 29 -14.76 -17.35 -0.48
C ILE A 29 -13.62 -18.07 -1.19
N VAL A 30 -12.38 -17.58 -1.05
CA VAL A 30 -11.21 -18.22 -1.68
C VAL A 30 -11.00 -19.61 -1.11
N GLU A 31 -10.93 -19.77 0.21
CA GLU A 31 -10.69 -21.05 0.89
C GLU A 31 -11.74 -22.11 0.56
N ASN A 32 -13.02 -21.73 0.42
CA ASN A 32 -14.11 -22.66 0.10
C ASN A 32 -14.12 -23.11 -1.36
N ASN A 33 -13.44 -22.39 -2.24
CA ASN A 33 -13.43 -22.66 -3.68
C ASN A 33 -12.04 -23.07 -4.22
N MET A 34 -11.01 -22.96 -3.39
CA MET A 34 -9.64 -23.33 -3.73
C MET A 34 -9.44 -24.83 -3.62
N GLU A 35 -8.72 -25.43 -4.55
CA GLU A 35 -8.31 -26.83 -4.47
C GLU A 35 -7.33 -27.07 -3.31
N GLU A 36 -7.27 -28.31 -2.79
CA GLU A 36 -6.44 -28.63 -1.63
C GLU A 36 -4.93 -28.63 -1.96
N ASP A 37 -4.56 -29.03 -3.19
CA ASP A 37 -3.17 -29.16 -3.63
C ASP A 37 -2.79 -28.06 -4.61
N ILE A 38 -2.57 -26.84 -4.11
CA ILE A 38 -2.07 -25.72 -4.92
C ILE A 38 -0.56 -25.52 -4.70
N ASP A 39 0.18 -25.34 -5.79
CA ASP A 39 1.63 -25.09 -5.78
C ASP A 39 1.97 -23.59 -5.87
N LEU A 40 1.07 -22.78 -6.43
CA LEU A 40 1.32 -21.40 -6.77
C LEU A 40 0.00 -20.61 -6.86
N ILE A 41 0.00 -19.36 -6.40
CA ILE A 41 -1.12 -18.43 -6.58
C ILE A 41 -0.72 -17.35 -7.59
N LEU A 42 -1.60 -17.07 -8.56
CA LEU A 42 -1.50 -15.91 -9.45
C LEU A 42 -2.51 -14.86 -8.99
N ALA A 43 -2.02 -13.75 -8.46
CA ALA A 43 -2.86 -12.62 -8.05
C ALA A 43 -3.04 -11.67 -9.23
N VAL A 44 -4.15 -11.79 -9.95
CA VAL A 44 -4.49 -10.94 -11.11
C VAL A 44 -5.54 -9.92 -10.68
N GLY A 45 -5.17 -8.66 -10.53
CA GLY A 45 -6.10 -7.61 -10.08
C GLY A 45 -5.43 -6.37 -9.51
N ALA A 46 -6.21 -5.55 -8.82
CA ALA A 46 -5.73 -4.38 -8.07
C ALA A 46 -5.31 -4.78 -6.64
N GLY A 47 -5.02 -3.80 -5.79
CA GLY A 47 -4.47 -4.00 -4.45
C GLY A 47 -5.23 -4.99 -3.57
N THR A 48 -6.58 -4.93 -3.56
CA THR A 48 -7.43 -5.84 -2.76
C THR A 48 -7.18 -7.32 -3.09
N ILE A 49 -7.09 -7.66 -4.39
CA ILE A 49 -6.79 -9.03 -4.83
C ILE A 49 -5.40 -9.46 -4.34
N HIS A 50 -4.42 -8.54 -4.40
CA HIS A 50 -3.07 -8.83 -3.92
C HIS A 50 -3.02 -9.07 -2.42
N ASP A 51 -3.74 -8.29 -1.62
CA ASP A 51 -3.80 -8.48 -0.17
C ASP A 51 -4.45 -9.82 0.21
N ILE A 52 -5.57 -10.18 -0.43
CA ILE A 52 -6.22 -11.48 -0.24
C ILE A 52 -5.26 -12.62 -0.65
N SER A 53 -4.71 -12.56 -1.86
CA SER A 53 -3.85 -13.62 -2.40
C SER A 53 -2.58 -13.82 -1.58
N ARG A 54 -1.94 -12.75 -1.16
CA ARG A 54 -0.74 -12.75 -0.32
C ARG A 54 -1.02 -13.32 1.07
N TYR A 55 -2.17 -12.97 1.67
CA TYR A 55 -2.60 -13.52 2.94
C TYR A 55 -2.84 -15.03 2.85
N ILE A 56 -3.52 -15.48 1.80
CA ILE A 56 -3.74 -16.91 1.53
C ILE A 56 -2.40 -17.63 1.28
N ALA A 57 -1.54 -17.07 0.41
CA ALA A 57 -0.21 -17.62 0.12
C ALA A 57 0.63 -17.82 1.38
N HIS A 58 0.58 -16.85 2.31
CA HIS A 58 1.26 -16.95 3.59
C HIS A 58 0.73 -18.10 4.46
N ASN A 59 -0.60 -18.22 4.58
CA ASN A 59 -1.23 -19.23 5.43
C ASN A 59 -1.03 -20.64 4.89
N TYR A 60 -1.11 -20.81 3.57
CA TYR A 60 -0.93 -22.10 2.90
C TYR A 60 0.53 -22.42 2.58
N LYS A 61 1.45 -21.48 2.84
CA LYS A 61 2.91 -21.61 2.60
C LYS A 61 3.26 -21.93 1.14
N VAL A 62 2.51 -21.32 0.24
CA VAL A 62 2.74 -21.41 -1.20
C VAL A 62 3.26 -20.08 -1.74
N PRO A 63 4.11 -20.06 -2.79
CA PRO A 63 4.52 -18.82 -3.43
C PRO A 63 3.34 -18.16 -4.16
N PHE A 64 3.45 -16.84 -4.42
CA PHE A 64 2.52 -16.18 -5.33
C PHE A 64 3.25 -15.25 -6.31
N ILE A 65 2.60 -15.03 -7.44
CA ILE A 65 3.03 -14.09 -8.49
C ILE A 65 2.02 -12.94 -8.51
N SER A 66 2.55 -11.71 -8.56
CA SER A 66 1.76 -10.49 -8.67
C SER A 66 1.55 -10.14 -10.15
N VAL A 67 0.30 -9.93 -10.55
CA VAL A 67 -0.09 -9.44 -11.88
C VAL A 67 -1.01 -8.23 -11.70
N PRO A 68 -0.46 -7.03 -11.46
CA PRO A 68 -1.24 -5.83 -11.24
C PRO A 68 -1.97 -5.41 -12.50
N THR A 69 -3.27 -5.11 -12.35
CA THR A 69 -4.13 -4.63 -13.46
C THR A 69 -4.44 -3.14 -13.37
N ALA A 70 -3.92 -2.45 -12.38
CA ALA A 70 -4.04 -0.99 -12.19
C ALA A 70 -2.88 -0.49 -11.34
N ALA A 71 -2.33 0.68 -11.66
CA ALA A 71 -1.33 1.36 -10.85
C ALA A 71 -2.00 2.16 -9.71
N SER A 72 -2.61 1.45 -8.74
CA SER A 72 -3.53 2.04 -7.74
C SER A 72 -2.95 2.21 -6.34
N GLY A 73 -1.73 1.75 -6.09
CA GLY A 73 -1.04 1.82 -4.80
C GLY A 73 0.26 1.04 -4.82
N ASP A 74 1.03 1.09 -3.75
CA ASP A 74 2.38 0.51 -3.65
C ASP A 74 2.43 -0.91 -3.02
N GLY A 75 1.26 -1.49 -2.76
CA GLY A 75 1.13 -2.78 -2.07
C GLY A 75 1.53 -4.03 -2.88
N PHE A 76 1.90 -3.93 -4.16
CA PHE A 76 2.09 -5.10 -5.03
C PHE A 76 3.23 -6.03 -4.64
N VAL A 77 4.29 -5.48 -4.05
CA VAL A 77 5.51 -6.22 -3.71
C VAL A 77 5.84 -6.26 -2.21
N THR A 78 4.94 -5.81 -1.36
CA THR A 78 5.18 -5.75 0.10
C THR A 78 5.15 -7.13 0.76
N THR A 79 5.69 -7.21 1.97
CA THR A 79 5.64 -8.40 2.85
C THR A 79 4.50 -8.35 3.86
N VAL A 80 3.58 -7.40 3.70
CA VAL A 80 2.43 -7.21 4.58
C VAL A 80 1.14 -7.15 3.77
N ALA A 81 0.03 -7.59 4.34
CA ALA A 81 -1.31 -7.50 3.78
C ALA A 81 -2.16 -6.53 4.61
N ALA A 82 -2.84 -5.59 3.94
CA ALA A 82 -3.74 -4.64 4.58
C ALA A 82 -5.16 -5.23 4.68
N MET A 83 -5.42 -5.97 5.77
CA MET A 83 -6.65 -6.73 5.98
C MET A 83 -7.64 -5.99 6.89
N THR A 84 -8.94 -6.15 6.61
CA THR A 84 -10.01 -5.77 7.56
C THR A 84 -10.45 -7.02 8.32
N LEU A 85 -10.04 -7.12 9.56
CA LEU A 85 -10.34 -8.28 10.41
C LEU A 85 -11.18 -7.83 11.61
N ASP A 86 -12.38 -8.39 11.72
CA ASP A 86 -13.33 -8.08 12.79
C ASP A 86 -13.68 -6.57 12.85
N GLY A 87 -13.85 -5.93 11.69
CA GLY A 87 -14.18 -4.52 11.53
C GLY A 87 -13.00 -3.55 11.79
N VAL A 88 -11.81 -4.08 12.05
CA VAL A 88 -10.59 -3.29 12.31
C VAL A 88 -9.59 -3.48 11.18
N LYS A 89 -9.07 -2.37 10.65
CA LYS A 89 -7.98 -2.39 9.66
C LYS A 89 -6.67 -2.78 10.34
N LYS A 90 -6.02 -3.82 9.83
CA LYS A 90 -4.76 -4.36 10.37
C LYS A 90 -3.76 -4.60 9.26
N THR A 91 -2.53 -4.22 9.50
CA THR A 91 -1.39 -4.63 8.69
C THR A 91 -0.89 -5.98 9.19
N VAL A 92 -1.09 -7.03 8.41
CA VAL A 92 -0.77 -8.42 8.81
C VAL A 92 0.53 -8.85 8.12
N PRO A 93 1.53 -9.37 8.86
CA PRO A 93 2.71 -9.98 8.26
C PRO A 93 2.33 -11.08 7.26
N SER A 94 2.99 -11.07 6.11
CA SER A 94 2.67 -11.94 5.01
C SER A 94 3.92 -12.22 4.15
N VAL A 95 3.74 -12.54 2.87
CA VAL A 95 4.83 -12.86 1.95
C VAL A 95 4.88 -11.90 0.77
N ALA A 96 6.09 -11.60 0.29
CA ALA A 96 6.28 -10.91 -0.99
C ALA A 96 6.02 -11.86 -2.17
N PRO A 97 5.63 -11.35 -3.33
CA PRO A 97 5.56 -12.16 -4.55
C PRO A 97 6.96 -12.62 -4.98
N ILE A 98 7.05 -13.81 -5.58
CA ILE A 98 8.31 -14.31 -6.18
C ILE A 98 8.60 -13.64 -7.53
N CYS A 99 7.59 -13.05 -8.16
CA CYS A 99 7.68 -12.35 -9.43
C CYS A 99 6.53 -11.35 -9.58
N VAL A 100 6.75 -10.32 -10.39
CA VAL A 100 5.72 -9.34 -10.79
C VAL A 100 5.67 -9.29 -12.32
N TYR A 101 4.48 -9.43 -12.88
CA TYR A 101 4.19 -9.21 -14.28
C TYR A 101 3.23 -8.02 -14.42
N ALA A 102 3.80 -6.83 -14.61
CA ALA A 102 3.04 -5.60 -14.85
C ALA A 102 2.99 -5.34 -16.36
N ASP A 103 1.87 -5.61 -16.97
CA ASP A 103 1.62 -5.42 -18.40
C ASP A 103 1.05 -4.02 -18.62
N THR A 104 1.80 -3.15 -19.30
CA THR A 104 1.44 -1.76 -19.57
C THR A 104 0.14 -1.66 -20.38
N ASP A 105 -0.06 -2.54 -21.35
CA ASP A 105 -1.30 -2.61 -22.13
C ASP A 105 -2.56 -2.88 -21.29
N ILE A 106 -2.38 -3.43 -20.08
CA ILE A 106 -3.47 -3.74 -19.15
C ILE A 106 -3.66 -2.59 -18.16
N PHE A 107 -2.63 -2.27 -17.37
CA PHE A 107 -2.82 -1.32 -16.27
C PHE A 107 -2.95 0.14 -16.71
N SER A 108 -2.43 0.54 -17.89
CA SER A 108 -2.64 1.88 -18.45
C SER A 108 -4.12 2.14 -18.82
N LYS A 109 -4.86 1.08 -19.15
CA LYS A 109 -6.29 1.13 -19.49
C LYS A 109 -7.22 0.99 -18.27
N ALA A 110 -6.65 0.91 -17.07
CA ALA A 110 -7.44 0.89 -15.84
C ALA A 110 -8.25 2.18 -15.67
N PRO A 111 -9.38 2.14 -14.92
CA PRO A 111 -10.14 3.33 -14.62
C PRO A 111 -9.25 4.43 -14.03
N GLN A 112 -9.35 5.64 -14.58
CA GLN A 112 -8.52 6.81 -14.21
C GLN A 112 -8.54 7.11 -12.70
N ARG A 113 -9.66 6.80 -12.02
CA ARG A 113 -9.78 6.90 -10.56
C ARG A 113 -8.75 6.03 -9.82
N LEU A 114 -8.42 4.83 -10.35
CA LEU A 114 -7.40 3.95 -9.76
C LEU A 114 -6.00 4.51 -9.97
N THR A 115 -5.70 5.03 -11.14
CA THR A 115 -4.42 5.71 -11.44
C THR A 115 -4.23 6.95 -10.55
N ALA A 116 -5.26 7.77 -10.40
CA ALA A 116 -5.24 8.93 -9.49
C ALA A 116 -5.03 8.52 -8.02
N ALA A 117 -5.61 7.39 -7.60
CA ALA A 117 -5.37 6.83 -6.27
C ALA A 117 -3.90 6.43 -6.07
N GLY A 118 -3.28 5.79 -7.06
CA GLY A 118 -1.85 5.44 -7.03
C GLY A 118 -0.92 6.66 -6.97
N ILE A 119 -1.21 7.69 -7.77
CA ILE A 119 -0.47 8.97 -7.69
C ILE A 119 -0.59 9.55 -6.29
N SER A 120 -1.79 9.58 -5.74
CA SER A 120 -2.08 10.15 -4.40
C SER A 120 -1.36 9.37 -3.29
N ASP A 121 -1.37 8.06 -3.36
CA ASP A 121 -0.66 7.18 -2.44
C ASP A 121 0.86 7.45 -2.51
N LEU A 122 1.42 7.53 -3.71
CA LEU A 122 2.85 7.83 -3.89
C LEU A 122 3.20 9.24 -3.37
N MET A 123 2.42 10.27 -3.72
CA MET A 123 2.72 11.65 -3.31
C MET A 123 2.67 11.86 -1.79
N ALA A 124 1.91 11.05 -1.05
CA ALA A 124 1.88 11.08 0.40
C ALA A 124 3.22 10.69 1.04
N LYS A 125 4.12 10.02 0.31
CA LYS A 125 5.45 9.66 0.80
C LYS A 125 6.30 10.87 1.18
N TYR A 126 6.02 12.06 0.63
CA TYR A 126 6.67 13.30 1.12
C TYR A 126 6.39 13.55 2.60
N ILE A 127 5.16 13.31 3.05
CA ILE A 127 4.77 13.42 4.46
C ILE A 127 5.39 12.29 5.27
N CYS A 128 5.29 11.07 4.75
CA CYS A 128 5.82 9.88 5.39
C CYS A 128 7.34 9.98 5.66
N LEU A 129 8.14 10.41 4.69
CA LEU A 129 9.58 10.58 4.86
C LEU A 129 9.92 11.67 5.89
N ALA A 130 9.14 12.75 5.93
CA ALA A 130 9.30 13.81 6.93
C ALA A 130 8.98 13.28 8.34
N ASP A 131 7.88 12.57 8.49
CA ASP A 131 7.46 11.93 9.75
C ASP A 131 8.51 10.93 10.25
N TRP A 132 8.97 10.03 9.39
CA TRP A 132 10.00 9.07 9.75
C TRP A 132 11.31 9.74 10.18
N LYS A 133 11.68 10.83 9.50
CA LYS A 133 12.85 11.63 9.90
C LYS A 133 12.66 12.32 11.25
N ILE A 134 11.47 12.83 11.51
CA ILE A 134 11.12 13.44 12.82
C ILE A 134 11.20 12.36 13.91
N ALA A 135 10.59 11.19 13.69
CA ALA A 135 10.66 10.09 14.66
C ALA A 135 12.11 9.67 14.96
N ASN A 136 12.95 9.54 13.92
CA ASN A 136 14.38 9.28 14.11
C ASN A 136 15.07 10.31 15.01
N LEU A 137 14.77 11.60 14.81
CA LEU A 137 15.39 12.68 15.59
C LEU A 137 14.88 12.76 17.04
N VAL A 138 13.60 12.43 17.24
CA VAL A 138 12.95 12.59 18.56
C VAL A 138 13.08 11.34 19.42
N THR A 139 12.92 10.16 18.83
CA THR A 139 12.85 8.88 19.55
C THR A 139 14.08 7.99 19.33
N GLY A 140 14.95 8.32 18.36
CA GLY A 140 16.04 7.46 17.95
C GLY A 140 15.61 6.27 17.08
N GLU A 141 14.37 6.28 16.54
CA GLU A 141 13.89 5.24 15.64
C GLU A 141 14.87 5.02 14.48
N TYR A 142 15.04 3.76 14.08
CA TYR A 142 15.90 3.42 12.94
C TYR A 142 15.45 4.12 11.66
N PHE A 143 16.39 4.72 10.95
CA PHE A 143 16.15 5.46 9.70
C PHE A 143 17.15 5.04 8.64
N CYS A 144 16.67 4.45 7.55
CA CYS A 144 17.52 3.92 6.48
C CYS A 144 17.66 4.93 5.34
N CYS A 145 18.82 5.55 5.20
CA CYS A 145 19.06 6.52 4.13
C CYS A 145 18.95 5.90 2.71
N GLU A 146 19.27 4.62 2.54
CA GLU A 146 19.15 3.98 1.21
C GLU A 146 17.69 3.77 0.83
N THR A 147 16.85 3.37 1.77
CA THR A 147 15.40 3.25 1.56
C THR A 147 14.78 4.60 1.24
N VAL A 148 15.19 5.66 1.94
CA VAL A 148 14.75 7.04 1.66
C VAL A 148 15.11 7.46 0.24
N LYS A 149 16.31 7.12 -0.25
CA LYS A 149 16.72 7.41 -1.64
C LYS A 149 15.84 6.69 -2.68
N LEU A 150 15.38 5.47 -2.37
CA LEU A 150 14.43 4.76 -3.24
C LEU A 150 13.09 5.49 -3.32
N GLU A 151 12.53 5.90 -2.18
CA GLU A 151 11.30 6.68 -2.14
C GLU A 151 11.44 8.04 -2.83
N GLU A 152 12.53 8.76 -2.58
CA GLU A 152 12.82 10.02 -3.29
C GLU A 152 12.94 9.82 -4.81
N LYS A 153 13.53 8.70 -5.25
CA LYS A 153 13.60 8.36 -6.67
C LYS A 153 12.20 8.13 -7.24
N ALA A 154 11.38 7.34 -6.55
CA ALA A 154 10.00 7.08 -6.94
C ALA A 154 9.20 8.38 -7.09
N LEU A 155 9.26 9.25 -6.07
CA LEU A 155 8.61 10.57 -6.08
C LEU A 155 9.08 11.47 -7.24
N LYS A 156 10.38 11.52 -7.52
CA LYS A 156 10.94 12.33 -8.60
C LYS A 156 10.51 11.83 -9.98
N THR A 157 10.42 10.51 -10.14
CA THR A 157 10.00 9.89 -11.41
C THR A 157 8.59 10.33 -11.79
N VAL A 158 7.66 10.39 -10.85
CA VAL A 158 6.24 10.68 -11.14
C VAL A 158 5.92 12.18 -11.13
N LYS A 159 6.60 12.97 -10.29
CA LYS A 159 6.26 14.38 -10.06
C LYS A 159 6.18 15.23 -11.33
N SER A 160 7.05 14.99 -12.30
CA SER A 160 7.09 15.77 -13.56
C SER A 160 6.03 15.34 -14.56
N SER A 161 5.47 14.15 -14.41
CA SER A 161 4.59 13.49 -15.38
C SER A 161 3.16 13.28 -14.89
N ILE A 162 2.78 13.88 -13.75
CA ILE A 162 1.45 13.68 -13.15
C ILE A 162 0.31 13.96 -14.12
N GLN A 163 0.43 15.03 -14.94
CA GLN A 163 -0.60 15.39 -15.90
C GLN A 163 -0.71 14.33 -16.99
N ASP A 164 0.40 13.93 -17.59
CA ASP A 164 0.44 12.98 -18.68
C ASP A 164 -0.04 11.59 -18.22
N ILE A 165 0.31 11.19 -16.98
CA ILE A 165 -0.23 9.98 -16.33
C ILE A 165 -1.75 10.05 -16.20
N THR A 166 -2.28 11.19 -15.78
CA THR A 166 -3.74 11.37 -15.63
C THR A 166 -4.47 11.40 -16.98
N GLU A 167 -3.79 11.78 -18.06
CA GLU A 167 -4.32 11.73 -19.43
C GLU A 167 -4.24 10.32 -20.05
N GLY A 168 -3.53 9.38 -19.38
CA GLY A 168 -3.48 7.97 -19.75
C GLY A 168 -2.37 7.62 -20.75
N GLU A 169 -1.34 8.45 -20.84
CA GLU A 169 -0.17 8.16 -21.66
C GLU A 169 0.55 6.90 -21.14
N GLU A 170 0.73 5.90 -22.00
CA GLU A 170 1.22 4.57 -21.61
C GLU A 170 2.61 4.60 -20.97
N ASP A 171 3.56 5.32 -21.57
CA ASP A 171 4.93 5.44 -21.06
C ASP A 171 4.96 6.08 -19.66
N GLU A 172 4.08 7.03 -19.40
CA GLU A 172 3.98 7.72 -18.12
C GLU A 172 3.24 6.86 -17.07
N CYS A 173 2.26 6.07 -17.49
CA CYS A 173 1.64 5.06 -16.64
C CYS A 173 2.63 3.98 -16.22
N GLU A 174 3.57 3.59 -17.09
CA GLU A 174 4.68 2.69 -16.74
C GLU A 174 5.58 3.30 -15.66
N GLN A 175 5.89 4.60 -15.75
CA GLN A 175 6.68 5.31 -14.75
C GLN A 175 5.98 5.30 -13.37
N LEU A 176 4.66 5.47 -13.33
CA LEU A 176 3.89 5.36 -12.09
C LEU A 176 3.98 3.95 -11.50
N MET A 177 3.73 2.92 -12.29
CA MET A 177 3.82 1.53 -11.83
C MET A 177 5.22 1.22 -11.31
N TYR A 178 6.27 1.63 -12.03
CA TYR A 178 7.65 1.47 -11.59
C TYR A 178 7.91 2.17 -10.25
N ALA A 179 7.41 3.38 -10.06
CA ALA A 179 7.56 4.13 -8.82
C ALA A 179 6.83 3.47 -7.64
N LEU A 180 5.63 2.95 -7.87
CA LEU A 180 4.86 2.19 -6.85
C LEU A 180 5.58 0.88 -6.46
N ILE A 181 6.19 0.19 -7.42
CA ILE A 181 7.02 -1.00 -7.14
C ILE A 181 8.27 -0.61 -6.33
N LEU A 182 8.93 0.53 -6.64
CA LEU A 182 10.07 1.00 -5.84
C LEU A 182 9.69 1.27 -4.38
N SER A 183 8.52 1.90 -4.14
CA SER A 183 7.99 2.13 -2.79
C SER A 183 7.74 0.79 -2.07
N GLY A 184 7.11 -0.16 -2.72
CA GLY A 184 6.92 -1.50 -2.17
C GLY A 184 8.23 -2.24 -1.84
N LEU A 185 9.26 -2.08 -2.66
CA LEU A 185 10.60 -2.61 -2.39
C LEU A 185 11.27 -1.90 -1.20
N ALA A 186 11.06 -0.61 -1.04
CA ALA A 186 11.52 0.13 0.13
C ALA A 186 10.95 -0.44 1.44
N MET A 187 9.65 -0.79 1.44
CA MET A 187 9.01 -1.50 2.56
C MET A 187 9.62 -2.89 2.80
N GLN A 188 9.90 -3.67 1.77
CA GLN A 188 10.58 -4.96 1.91
C GLN A 188 11.97 -4.83 2.56
N MET A 189 12.76 -3.83 2.16
CA MET A 189 14.11 -3.61 2.71
C MET A 189 14.11 -3.34 4.21
N ILE A 190 13.08 -2.70 4.72
CA ILE A 190 12.92 -2.39 6.15
C ILE A 190 12.19 -3.53 6.90
N GLY A 191 11.41 -4.34 6.20
CA GLY A 191 10.59 -5.40 6.77
C GLY A 191 9.27 -4.91 7.40
N ASN A 192 8.91 -3.66 7.15
CA ASN A 192 7.64 -3.07 7.58
C ASN A 192 7.24 -1.90 6.67
N SER A 193 6.06 -1.31 6.91
CA SER A 193 5.52 -0.24 6.06
C SER A 193 6.06 1.17 6.37
N ARG A 194 6.97 1.33 7.32
CA ARG A 194 7.45 2.63 7.80
C ARG A 194 7.97 3.57 6.69
N PRO A 195 8.66 3.12 5.64
CA PRO A 195 9.10 3.98 4.54
C PRO A 195 7.95 4.63 3.76
N ALA A 196 6.79 4.00 3.73
CA ALA A 196 5.69 4.35 2.86
C ALA A 196 4.37 4.67 3.59
N SER A 197 4.30 4.47 4.93
CA SER A 197 3.06 4.57 5.71
C SER A 197 3.34 5.15 7.08
N CYS A 198 2.89 6.37 7.33
CA CYS A 198 3.11 7.12 8.56
C CYS A 198 1.81 7.78 9.06
N ALA A 199 1.86 9.01 9.57
CA ALA A 199 0.72 9.68 10.18
C ALA A 199 -0.50 9.78 9.24
N GLU A 200 -0.29 10.04 7.95
CA GLU A 200 -1.36 10.11 6.94
C GLU A 200 -2.08 8.76 6.76
N HIS A 201 -1.35 7.67 6.83
CA HIS A 201 -1.93 6.34 6.75
C HIS A 201 -2.68 5.96 8.04
N GLN A 202 -2.20 6.39 9.21
CA GLN A 202 -2.93 6.17 10.47
C GLN A 202 -4.30 6.85 10.44
N VAL A 203 -4.39 8.08 9.92
CA VAL A 203 -5.67 8.77 9.71
C VAL A 203 -6.55 8.01 8.72
N THR A 204 -5.97 7.52 7.61
CA THR A 204 -6.67 6.72 6.60
C THR A 204 -7.20 5.41 7.19
N HIS A 205 -6.39 4.69 7.95
CA HIS A 205 -6.80 3.45 8.62
C HIS A 205 -7.91 3.68 9.63
N LEU A 206 -7.91 4.82 10.34
CA LEU A 206 -8.99 5.20 11.24
C LEU A 206 -10.32 5.36 10.48
N TRP A 207 -10.29 5.96 9.28
CA TRP A 207 -11.48 6.07 8.44
C TRP A 207 -11.94 4.73 7.84
N ASP A 208 -11.02 3.78 7.65
CA ASP A 208 -11.32 2.43 7.16
C ASP A 208 -11.92 1.52 8.24
N MET A 209 -11.91 1.93 9.52
CA MET A 209 -12.45 1.13 10.61
C MET A 209 -13.98 1.23 10.66
N GLU A 210 -14.66 0.14 10.34
CA GLU A 210 -16.13 0.04 10.37
C GLU A 210 -16.73 0.32 11.75
N VAL A 211 -15.98 0.06 12.80
CA VAL A 211 -16.39 0.35 14.19
C VAL A 211 -16.53 1.85 14.50
N ILE A 212 -15.96 2.70 13.65
CA ILE A 212 -15.97 4.15 13.80
C ILE A 212 -16.86 4.82 12.77
N ASN A 213 -16.79 4.33 11.52
CA ASN A 213 -17.47 4.93 10.38
C ASN A 213 -18.26 3.87 9.62
N GLY A 214 -19.37 4.25 9.02
CA GLY A 214 -20.00 3.43 7.98
C GLY A 214 -19.08 3.29 6.77
N PRO A 215 -19.33 2.31 5.88
CA PRO A 215 -18.52 2.10 4.69
C PRO A 215 -18.46 3.39 3.84
N LEU A 216 -17.22 3.78 3.50
CA LEU A 216 -16.94 4.93 2.63
C LEU A 216 -16.63 4.42 1.22
N ASP A 217 -17.35 4.91 0.23
CA ASP A 217 -17.01 4.68 -1.19
C ASP A 217 -15.83 5.59 -1.58
N ALA A 218 -14.65 5.30 -1.01
CA ALA A 218 -13.42 5.99 -1.34
C ALA A 218 -12.26 4.99 -1.41
N LEU A 219 -11.45 5.11 -2.45
CA LEU A 219 -10.26 4.30 -2.62
C LEU A 219 -9.21 4.65 -1.55
N HIS A 220 -8.29 3.72 -1.28
CA HIS A 220 -7.21 3.93 -0.31
C HIS A 220 -6.43 5.21 -0.59
N GLY A 221 -5.91 5.39 -1.81
CA GLY A 221 -5.15 6.58 -2.18
C GLY A 221 -5.96 7.89 -2.13
N GLU A 222 -7.27 7.86 -2.38
CA GLU A 222 -8.14 9.03 -2.20
C GLU A 222 -8.16 9.47 -0.73
N LYS A 223 -8.30 8.53 0.20
CA LYS A 223 -8.26 8.80 1.64
C LYS A 223 -6.87 9.24 2.08
N VAL A 224 -5.82 8.59 1.60
CA VAL A 224 -4.43 8.95 1.89
C VAL A 224 -4.11 10.38 1.46
N SER A 225 -4.59 10.83 0.29
CA SER A 225 -4.36 12.20 -0.18
C SER A 225 -4.98 13.25 0.74
N VAL A 226 -6.21 13.03 1.20
CA VAL A 226 -6.89 13.93 2.13
C VAL A 226 -6.18 13.93 3.49
N ALA A 227 -5.82 12.76 4.00
CA ALA A 227 -5.07 12.62 5.25
C ALA A 227 -3.70 13.31 5.18
N ALA A 228 -2.99 13.17 4.07
CA ALA A 228 -1.70 13.85 3.86
C ALA A 228 -1.82 15.37 3.92
N LEU A 229 -2.88 15.95 3.37
CA LEU A 229 -3.14 17.39 3.46
C LEU A 229 -3.41 17.82 4.91
N LEU A 230 -4.19 17.05 5.67
CA LEU A 230 -4.44 17.33 7.09
C LEU A 230 -3.15 17.29 7.92
N VAL A 231 -2.34 16.25 7.73
CA VAL A 231 -1.05 16.11 8.42
C VAL A 231 -0.09 17.23 8.03
N LEU A 232 -0.06 17.61 6.74
CA LEU A 232 0.78 18.72 6.26
C LEU A 232 0.43 20.06 6.97
N GLU A 233 -0.85 20.35 7.14
CA GLU A 233 -1.27 21.55 7.85
C GLU A 233 -0.83 21.53 9.33
N GLU A 234 -0.93 20.37 10.01
CA GLU A 234 -0.41 20.21 11.36
C GLU A 234 1.11 20.40 11.42
N TYR A 235 1.87 19.86 10.48
CA TYR A 235 3.32 20.03 10.43
C TYR A 235 3.71 21.49 10.19
N LYS A 236 2.99 22.22 9.33
CA LYS A 236 3.19 23.66 9.16
C LYS A 236 2.91 24.43 10.45
N ARG A 237 1.83 24.07 11.18
CA ARG A 237 1.49 24.67 12.48
C ARG A 237 2.57 24.43 13.53
N ILE A 238 3.09 23.21 13.63
CA ILE A 238 4.17 22.82 14.55
C ILE A 238 5.46 23.57 14.19
N ALA A 239 5.85 23.57 12.91
CA ALA A 239 7.04 24.28 12.45
C ALA A 239 6.98 25.79 12.76
N ALA A 240 5.84 26.42 12.56
CA ALA A 240 5.62 27.83 12.92
C ALA A 240 5.73 28.05 14.43
N ALA A 241 5.17 27.17 15.25
CA ALA A 241 5.26 27.26 16.70
C ALA A 241 6.71 27.13 17.21
N ILE A 242 7.48 26.20 16.64
CA ILE A 242 8.91 26.02 16.95
C ILE A 242 9.70 27.28 16.56
N THR A 243 9.52 27.79 15.34
CA THR A 243 10.23 28.97 14.83
C THR A 243 9.92 30.21 15.65
N GLN A 244 8.73 30.31 16.21
CA GLN A 244 8.29 31.44 17.07
C GLN A 244 8.66 31.26 18.55
N GLY A 245 9.38 30.18 18.90
CA GLY A 245 9.78 29.91 20.28
C GLY A 245 8.62 29.58 21.22
N ARG A 246 7.48 29.15 20.69
CA ARG A 246 6.26 28.80 21.45
C ARG A 246 6.22 27.32 21.89
N CYS A 247 7.22 26.53 21.49
CA CYS A 247 7.35 25.14 21.89
C CYS A 247 8.39 25.00 23.00
N HIS A 248 8.06 24.23 24.02
CA HIS A 248 8.99 23.87 25.10
C HIS A 248 9.14 22.35 25.12
N ALA A 249 10.38 21.87 25.09
CA ALA A 249 10.66 20.46 25.29
C ALA A 249 10.29 20.08 26.73
N LYS A 250 9.51 19.02 26.89
CA LYS A 250 9.31 18.35 28.18
C LYS A 250 10.03 17.02 28.14
N PRO A 251 10.66 16.55 29.25
CA PRO A 251 11.10 15.16 29.32
C PRO A 251 9.90 14.26 29.03
N TYR A 252 10.15 13.21 28.24
CA TYR A 252 9.16 12.16 28.03
C TYR A 252 9.10 11.33 29.32
N GLU A 253 8.00 11.43 30.03
CA GLU A 253 7.68 10.55 31.15
C GLU A 253 6.76 9.45 30.58
N ASN A 254 7.31 8.25 30.46
CA ASN A 254 6.54 7.11 29.96
C ASN A 254 5.61 6.65 31.08
N GLU A 255 4.35 7.08 31.04
CA GLU A 255 3.32 6.63 31.97
C GLU A 255 2.71 5.27 31.58
N ASP A 256 2.95 4.80 30.34
CA ASP A 256 2.34 3.61 29.76
C ASP A 256 3.40 2.60 29.24
N GLU A 257 4.32 2.15 30.10
CA GLU A 257 5.24 1.06 29.76
C GLU A 257 4.54 -0.26 29.33
N GLU A 258 3.23 -0.41 29.62
CA GLU A 258 2.43 -1.59 29.26
C GLU A 258 1.85 -1.53 27.84
N LEU A 259 1.96 -0.41 27.11
CA LEU A 259 1.38 -0.24 25.77
C LEU A 259 2.41 -0.31 24.62
N LEU A 260 3.66 -0.53 24.90
CA LEU A 260 4.74 -0.77 23.95
C LEU A 260 5.21 -2.23 24.02
#